data_2ee8cf9d02bc99880a3d8530b52314e4
#
_entry.id   2ee8cf9d02bc99880a3d8530b52314e4
#
_cell.length_a   1.000
_cell.length_b   1.000
_cell.length_c   1.000
_cell.angle_alpha   90.00
_cell.angle_beta   90.00
_cell.angle_gamma   90.00
#
_symmetry.space_group_name_H-M   'P 1'
#
loop_
_entity.id
_entity.type
_entity.pdbx_description
1 polymer ?
#
loop_
_entity_poly.entity_id
_entity_poly.type
_entity_poly.pdbx_seq_one_letter_code
_entity_poly.pdbx_strand_id
1 'polypeptide(L)'
;SIFIREGRGSRVWDEDGNEYVDYLIGSGPMLIGHSNPEVEEAVLSQISKGTTFFANNTFGVELAEEICNSVKCAEQIRYVSTGGEADMYAMRLARAFTGRSKILKFEGGYHGMCSEAQMSLAPAKLSNFPQAVPDSAGIPESVKSEVLVAPFNDIEFIENILAEESSEIAAIIVEPLQRLIPPIKNFLPTLRELCTKYNILLMFQLTTDSRGR
;
A
#
# COMPACT_ATOMS: atom_id res chain seq x y z
N SER A 1 4.06 -11.29 26.46
CA SER A 1 3.77 -11.45 25.01
C SER A 1 2.93 -12.69 24.82
N ILE A 2 1.92 -12.65 23.97
CA ILE A 2 1.11 -13.82 23.59
C ILE A 2 1.82 -14.50 22.43
N PHE A 3 2.00 -15.81 22.50
CA PHE A 3 2.59 -16.62 21.43
C PHE A 3 1.49 -17.47 20.82
N ILE A 4 1.12 -17.18 19.57
CA ILE A 4 0.05 -17.89 18.86
C ILE A 4 0.61 -19.18 18.27
N ARG A 5 -0.06 -20.30 18.55
CA ARG A 5 0.29 -21.64 18.10
C ARG A 5 -0.44 -22.02 16.81
N GLU A 6 -1.71 -21.71 16.73
CA GLU A 6 -2.55 -22.12 15.59
C GLU A 6 -3.72 -21.14 15.36
N GLY A 7 -4.31 -21.21 14.17
CA GLY A 7 -5.50 -20.45 13.80
C GLY A 7 -6.45 -21.27 12.94
N ARG A 8 -7.76 -21.06 13.11
CA ARG A 8 -8.80 -21.67 12.28
C ARG A 8 -9.99 -20.72 12.13
N GLY A 9 -10.37 -20.43 10.91
CA GLY A 9 -11.43 -19.45 10.62
C GLY A 9 -11.11 -18.10 11.27
N SER A 10 -11.98 -17.61 12.14
CA SER A 10 -11.83 -16.34 12.86
C SER A 10 -11.17 -16.47 14.23
N ARG A 11 -10.60 -17.61 14.56
CA ARG A 11 -10.05 -17.92 15.89
C ARG A 11 -8.57 -18.23 15.81
N VAL A 12 -7.87 -17.88 16.90
CA VAL A 12 -6.46 -18.26 17.13
C VAL A 12 -6.30 -18.78 18.56
N TRP A 13 -5.31 -19.66 18.76
CA TRP A 13 -4.98 -20.22 20.07
C TRP A 13 -3.52 -19.96 20.38
N ASP A 14 -3.26 -19.56 21.62
CA ASP A 14 -1.89 -19.40 22.11
C ASP A 14 -1.26 -20.73 22.55
N GLU A 15 0.01 -20.69 22.95
CA GLU A 15 0.75 -21.84 23.43
C GLU A 15 0.18 -22.42 24.75
N ASP A 16 -0.53 -21.62 25.54
CA ASP A 16 -1.19 -22.03 26.76
C ASP A 16 -2.59 -22.61 26.53
N GLY A 17 -3.07 -22.62 25.27
CA GLY A 17 -4.36 -23.18 24.87
C GLY A 17 -5.53 -22.20 25.01
N ASN A 18 -5.29 -20.93 25.32
CA ASN A 18 -6.35 -19.94 25.36
C ASN A 18 -6.82 -19.58 23.94
N GLU A 19 -8.14 -19.45 23.78
CA GLU A 19 -8.79 -19.09 22.52
C GLU A 19 -9.05 -17.58 22.44
N TYR A 20 -8.78 -17.00 21.29
CA TYR A 20 -9.04 -15.59 20.98
C TYR A 20 -9.80 -15.45 19.65
N VAL A 21 -10.64 -14.42 19.56
CA VAL A 21 -11.16 -13.96 18.27
C VAL A 21 -10.09 -13.12 17.60
N ASP A 22 -9.70 -13.48 16.40
CA ASP A 22 -8.69 -12.72 15.64
C ASP A 22 -9.33 -11.60 14.83
N TYR A 23 -9.27 -10.38 15.37
CA TYR A 23 -9.65 -9.15 14.64
C TYR A 23 -8.50 -8.53 13.85
N LEU A 24 -7.26 -9.00 14.06
CA LEU A 24 -6.10 -8.50 13.33
C LEU A 24 -5.95 -9.15 11.95
N ILE A 25 -6.36 -10.43 11.83
CA ILE A 25 -6.37 -11.22 10.60
C ILE A 25 -5.07 -11.11 9.79
N GLY A 26 -3.93 -11.22 10.50
CA GLY A 26 -2.60 -11.10 9.90
C GLY A 26 -2.32 -9.71 9.31
N SER A 27 -2.82 -8.65 9.93
CA SER A 27 -2.83 -7.27 9.42
C SER A 27 -3.62 -7.12 8.11
N GLY A 28 -4.75 -7.84 7.99
CA GLY A 28 -5.73 -7.73 6.92
C GLY A 28 -5.72 -8.81 5.83
N PRO A 29 -4.62 -9.54 5.51
CA PRO A 29 -4.63 -10.48 4.39
C PRO A 29 -5.51 -11.73 4.58
N MET A 30 -5.81 -12.13 5.82
CA MET A 30 -6.55 -13.35 6.13
C MET A 30 -8.08 -13.20 6.02
N LEU A 31 -8.58 -12.60 4.94
CA LEU A 31 -10.01 -12.27 4.76
C LEU A 31 -10.95 -13.47 4.80
N ILE A 32 -10.49 -14.63 4.36
CA ILE A 32 -11.27 -15.88 4.39
C ILE A 32 -11.02 -16.71 5.64
N GLY A 33 -10.28 -16.14 6.61
CA GLY A 33 -9.91 -16.80 7.86
C GLY A 33 -8.67 -17.69 7.75
N HIS A 34 -8.22 -18.16 8.92
CA HIS A 34 -7.09 -19.07 9.02
C HIS A 34 -7.48 -20.48 8.56
N SER A 35 -6.52 -21.20 7.99
CA SER A 35 -6.65 -22.61 7.62
C SER A 35 -7.92 -22.91 6.80
N ASN A 36 -8.16 -22.10 5.75
CA ASN A 36 -9.27 -22.37 4.84
C ASN A 36 -9.03 -23.68 4.09
N PRO A 37 -9.95 -24.67 4.16
CA PRO A 37 -9.71 -26.00 3.60
C PRO A 37 -9.43 -26.03 2.09
N GLU A 38 -10.11 -25.19 1.33
CA GLU A 38 -9.91 -25.13 -0.14
C GLU A 38 -8.51 -24.61 -0.49
N VAL A 39 -8.03 -23.61 0.27
CA VAL A 39 -6.67 -23.06 0.10
C VAL A 39 -5.63 -24.08 0.54
N GLU A 40 -5.85 -24.76 1.67
CA GLU A 40 -4.94 -25.82 2.15
C GLU A 40 -4.80 -26.93 1.12
N GLU A 41 -5.90 -27.42 0.57
CA GLU A 41 -5.89 -28.48 -0.47
C GLU A 41 -5.11 -28.03 -1.71
N ALA A 42 -5.36 -26.84 -2.20
CA ALA A 42 -4.65 -26.28 -3.36
C ALA A 42 -3.14 -26.15 -3.11
N VAL A 43 -2.75 -25.64 -1.93
CA VAL A 43 -1.34 -25.51 -1.53
C VAL A 43 -0.67 -26.87 -1.41
N LEU A 44 -1.28 -27.84 -0.72
CA LEU A 44 -0.76 -29.19 -0.56
C LEU A 44 -0.58 -29.90 -1.93
N SER A 45 -1.53 -29.73 -2.83
CA SER A 45 -1.43 -30.26 -4.20
C SER A 45 -0.24 -29.69 -4.97
N GLN A 46 0.12 -28.43 -4.72
CA GLN A 46 1.21 -27.75 -5.42
C GLN A 46 2.59 -27.98 -4.79
N ILE A 47 2.67 -28.16 -3.46
CA ILE A 47 3.95 -28.33 -2.76
C ILE A 47 4.78 -29.48 -3.35
N SER A 48 4.14 -30.61 -3.68
CA SER A 48 4.82 -31.78 -4.27
C SER A 48 5.34 -31.55 -5.69
N LYS A 49 4.87 -30.50 -6.37
CA LYS A 49 5.28 -30.12 -7.74
C LYS A 49 6.31 -28.98 -7.75
N GLY A 50 6.59 -28.40 -6.58
CA GLY A 50 7.45 -27.23 -6.40
C GLY A 50 6.67 -25.91 -6.34
N THR A 51 7.29 -24.90 -5.71
CA THR A 51 6.64 -23.61 -5.44
C THR A 51 7.43 -22.41 -5.95
N THR A 52 8.70 -22.61 -6.33
CA THR A 52 9.56 -21.51 -6.75
C THR A 52 10.24 -21.85 -8.06
N PHE A 53 9.91 -21.09 -9.10
CA PHE A 53 10.46 -21.28 -10.43
C PHE A 53 10.98 -19.96 -10.98
N PHE A 54 12.13 -19.99 -11.63
CA PHE A 54 12.66 -18.84 -12.36
C PHE A 54 12.07 -18.78 -13.79
N ALA A 55 10.74 -18.94 -13.86
CA ALA A 55 9.96 -18.93 -15.10
C ALA A 55 8.49 -18.62 -14.77
N ASN A 56 7.75 -18.20 -15.78
CA ASN A 56 6.31 -18.02 -15.62
C ASN A 56 5.62 -19.38 -15.37
N ASN A 57 4.55 -19.35 -14.60
CA ASN A 57 3.71 -20.50 -14.34
C ASN A 57 2.23 -20.16 -14.60
N THR A 58 1.42 -21.18 -14.81
CA THR A 58 0.00 -21.04 -15.16
C THR A 58 -0.78 -20.25 -14.11
N PHE A 59 -0.60 -20.55 -12.84
CA PHE A 59 -1.32 -19.86 -11.76
C PHE A 59 -1.03 -18.36 -11.70
N GLY A 60 0.21 -17.97 -11.99
CA GLY A 60 0.57 -16.55 -12.07
C GLY A 60 -0.15 -15.85 -13.22
N VAL A 61 -0.29 -16.51 -14.37
CA VAL A 61 -1.03 -15.96 -15.53
C VAL A 61 -2.52 -15.87 -15.21
N GLU A 62 -3.13 -16.93 -14.71
CA GLU A 62 -4.55 -16.97 -14.33
C GLU A 62 -4.90 -15.90 -13.29
N LEU A 63 -4.05 -15.72 -12.27
CA LEU A 63 -4.24 -14.67 -11.27
C LEU A 63 -4.12 -13.27 -11.88
N ALA A 64 -3.18 -13.06 -12.82
CA ALA A 64 -3.05 -11.77 -13.50
C ALA A 64 -4.28 -11.45 -14.34
N GLU A 65 -4.84 -12.42 -15.06
CA GLU A 65 -6.08 -12.28 -15.82
C GLU A 65 -7.26 -11.94 -14.90
N GLU A 66 -7.40 -12.64 -13.78
CA GLU A 66 -8.47 -12.37 -12.81
C GLU A 66 -8.37 -10.95 -12.21
N ILE A 67 -7.16 -10.49 -11.87
CA ILE A 67 -6.95 -9.13 -11.38
C ILE A 67 -7.30 -8.10 -12.46
N CYS A 68 -6.83 -8.30 -13.69
CA CYS A 68 -7.13 -7.38 -14.80
C CYS A 68 -8.63 -7.34 -15.12
N ASN A 69 -9.33 -8.44 -15.01
CA ASN A 69 -10.79 -8.51 -15.21
C ASN A 69 -11.57 -7.82 -14.06
N SER A 70 -11.07 -7.91 -12.84
CA SER A 70 -11.73 -7.39 -11.65
C SER A 70 -11.42 -5.92 -11.39
N VAL A 71 -10.24 -5.43 -11.76
CA VAL A 71 -9.76 -4.06 -11.50
C VAL A 71 -9.62 -3.29 -12.80
N LYS A 72 -10.57 -2.41 -13.10
CA LYS A 72 -10.68 -1.71 -14.40
C LYS A 72 -9.43 -0.96 -14.85
N CYS A 73 -8.59 -0.47 -13.94
CA CYS A 73 -7.36 0.24 -14.26
C CYS A 73 -6.13 -0.67 -14.32
N ALA A 74 -6.26 -1.97 -14.05
CA ALA A 74 -5.16 -2.92 -14.10
C ALA A 74 -5.06 -3.53 -15.50
N GLU A 75 -4.19 -2.98 -16.35
CA GLU A 75 -3.93 -3.50 -17.69
C GLU A 75 -2.76 -4.48 -17.72
N GLN A 76 -1.83 -4.34 -16.78
CA GLN A 76 -0.63 -5.17 -16.65
C GLN A 76 -0.32 -5.42 -15.19
N ILE A 77 0.21 -6.60 -14.88
CA ILE A 77 0.53 -7.03 -13.53
C ILE A 77 2.02 -7.33 -13.41
N ARG A 78 2.62 -6.84 -12.32
CA ARG A 78 3.93 -7.26 -11.86
C ARG A 78 3.82 -7.77 -10.42
N TYR A 79 4.21 -9.00 -10.21
CA TYR A 79 4.28 -9.60 -8.88
C TYR A 79 5.56 -9.21 -8.16
N VAL A 80 5.43 -9.02 -6.86
CA VAL A 80 6.53 -8.80 -5.90
C VAL A 80 6.22 -9.56 -4.61
N SER A 81 7.16 -9.63 -3.69
CA SER A 81 7.00 -10.46 -2.50
C SER A 81 6.25 -9.75 -1.36
N THR A 82 6.23 -8.41 -1.36
CA THR A 82 5.59 -7.62 -0.30
C THR A 82 4.93 -6.37 -0.85
N GLY A 83 3.95 -5.81 -0.10
CA GLY A 83 3.33 -4.53 -0.44
C GLY A 83 4.35 -3.37 -0.46
N GLY A 84 5.30 -3.37 0.48
CA GLY A 84 6.38 -2.36 0.48
C GLY A 84 7.27 -2.41 -0.76
N GLU A 85 7.53 -3.60 -1.31
CA GLU A 85 8.21 -3.73 -2.60
C GLU A 85 7.34 -3.19 -3.74
N ALA A 86 6.03 -3.46 -3.72
CA ALA A 86 5.11 -2.95 -4.73
C ALA A 86 5.12 -1.42 -4.75
N ASP A 87 5.02 -0.79 -3.59
CA ASP A 87 5.05 0.67 -3.46
C ASP A 87 6.40 1.26 -3.89
N MET A 88 7.50 0.64 -3.49
CA MET A 88 8.84 1.06 -3.92
C MET A 88 9.00 0.97 -5.45
N TYR A 89 8.54 -0.11 -6.07
CA TYR A 89 8.57 -0.24 -7.53
C TYR A 89 7.65 0.76 -8.22
N ALA A 90 6.45 1.00 -7.68
CA ALA A 90 5.50 1.97 -8.23
C ALA A 90 6.07 3.40 -8.19
N MET A 91 6.65 3.82 -7.06
CA MET A 91 7.31 5.13 -6.94
C MET A 91 8.48 5.27 -7.92
N ARG A 92 9.32 4.24 -8.05
CA ARG A 92 10.42 4.23 -9.03
C ARG A 92 9.92 4.32 -10.46
N LEU A 93 8.87 3.57 -10.79
CA LEU A 93 8.26 3.60 -12.12
C LEU A 93 7.66 4.98 -12.42
N ALA A 94 6.99 5.59 -11.45
CA ALA A 94 6.45 6.93 -11.58
C ALA A 94 7.53 7.98 -11.90
N ARG A 95 8.65 7.92 -11.16
CA ARG A 95 9.82 8.79 -11.42
C ARG A 95 10.39 8.57 -12.83
N ALA A 96 10.56 7.32 -13.23
CA ALA A 96 11.10 6.97 -14.55
C ALA A 96 10.17 7.42 -15.69
N PHE A 97 8.85 7.30 -15.52
CA PHE A 97 7.87 7.66 -16.53
C PHE A 97 7.72 9.18 -16.68
N THR A 98 7.73 9.92 -15.57
CA THR A 98 7.49 11.38 -15.58
C THR A 98 8.77 12.21 -15.73
N GLY A 99 9.93 11.64 -15.41
CA GLY A 99 11.21 12.37 -15.29
C GLY A 99 11.27 13.28 -14.06
N ARG A 100 10.32 13.17 -13.13
CA ARG A 100 10.24 13.97 -11.90
C ARG A 100 10.68 13.12 -10.70
N SER A 101 11.12 13.77 -9.61
CA SER A 101 11.69 13.05 -8.46
C SER A 101 10.77 12.95 -7.24
N LYS A 102 9.92 13.95 -6.99
CA LYS A 102 9.15 14.04 -5.77
C LYS A 102 7.92 13.12 -5.76
N ILE A 103 7.64 12.55 -4.59
CA ILE A 103 6.42 11.79 -4.29
C ILE A 103 5.64 12.55 -3.22
N LEU A 104 4.37 12.82 -3.45
CA LEU A 104 3.46 13.35 -2.44
C LEU A 104 2.70 12.19 -1.79
N LYS A 105 2.73 12.14 -0.47
CA LYS A 105 1.97 11.17 0.34
C LYS A 105 1.14 11.90 1.41
N PHE A 106 0.29 11.16 2.09
CA PHE A 106 -0.50 11.69 3.19
C PHE A 106 0.09 11.30 4.55
N GLU A 107 0.07 12.22 5.52
CA GLU A 107 0.50 11.94 6.88
C GLU A 107 -0.27 10.75 7.45
N GLY A 108 0.43 9.82 8.09
CA GLY A 108 -0.15 8.60 8.63
C GLY A 108 -0.37 7.47 7.62
N GLY A 109 -0.26 7.72 6.31
CA GLY A 109 -0.39 6.69 5.27
C GLY A 109 0.75 5.69 5.33
N TYR A 110 0.43 4.38 5.38
CA TYR A 110 1.42 3.31 5.44
C TYR A 110 1.70 2.74 4.05
N HIS A 111 2.94 2.84 3.61
CA HIS A 111 3.39 2.42 2.28
C HIS A 111 4.62 1.48 2.35
N GLY A 112 4.69 0.67 3.39
CA GLY A 112 5.80 -0.26 3.63
C GLY A 112 6.97 0.37 4.38
N MET A 113 8.16 -0.22 4.23
CA MET A 113 9.33 0.07 5.06
C MET A 113 10.51 0.68 4.28
N CYS A 114 10.32 1.07 3.01
CA CYS A 114 11.34 1.81 2.28
C CYS A 114 11.48 3.25 2.84
N SER A 115 12.56 3.91 2.53
CA SER A 115 12.88 5.23 3.12
C SER A 115 11.81 6.27 2.85
N GLU A 116 11.24 6.31 1.64
CA GLU A 116 10.15 7.23 1.28
C GLU A 116 8.86 6.93 2.06
N ALA A 117 8.56 5.64 2.26
CA ALA A 117 7.36 5.21 2.98
C ALA A 117 7.43 5.55 4.47
N GLN A 118 8.64 5.56 5.04
CA GLN A 118 8.91 5.87 6.46
C GLN A 118 8.98 7.38 6.74
N MET A 119 8.36 8.19 5.88
CA MET A 119 8.21 9.62 6.09
C MET A 119 6.82 9.94 6.62
N SER A 120 6.74 10.62 7.76
CA SER A 120 5.49 11.11 8.38
C SER A 120 4.41 10.03 8.51
N LEU A 121 4.82 8.83 8.95
CA LEU A 121 3.92 7.72 9.24
C LEU A 121 3.24 7.87 10.60
N ALA A 122 4.05 8.19 11.64
CA ALA A 122 3.62 8.50 12.99
C ALA A 122 4.65 9.42 13.67
N PRO A 123 4.87 10.62 13.14
CA PRO A 123 6.02 11.42 13.50
C PRO A 123 5.97 11.82 14.99
N ALA A 124 7.08 11.62 15.68
CA ALA A 124 7.25 12.05 17.08
C ALA A 124 7.38 13.58 17.23
N LYS A 125 7.59 14.28 16.13
CA LYS A 125 7.66 15.74 16.04
C LYS A 125 6.49 16.26 15.22
N LEU A 126 6.04 17.48 15.51
CA LEU A 126 5.02 18.15 14.73
C LEU A 126 5.49 18.27 13.27
N SER A 127 4.61 17.88 12.35
CA SER A 127 4.82 18.04 10.91
C SER A 127 4.70 19.53 10.55
N ASN A 128 5.63 19.99 9.70
CA ASN A 128 5.57 21.31 9.08
C ASN A 128 5.31 21.11 7.59
N PHE A 129 4.06 20.83 7.23
CA PHE A 129 3.68 20.55 5.85
C PHE A 129 4.17 21.62 4.87
N PRO A 130 4.63 21.24 3.68
CA PRO A 130 4.68 19.89 3.11
C PRO A 130 5.93 19.07 3.46
N GLN A 131 6.73 19.49 4.43
CA GLN A 131 8.00 18.84 4.77
C GLN A 131 7.77 17.47 5.43
N ALA A 132 8.44 16.46 4.92
CA ALA A 132 8.43 15.12 5.50
C ALA A 132 9.29 15.04 6.77
N VAL A 133 8.82 14.26 7.74
CA VAL A 133 9.55 13.95 8.98
C VAL A 133 9.90 12.46 8.97
N PRO A 134 11.20 12.08 9.03
CA PRO A 134 11.57 10.67 9.13
C PRO A 134 11.08 10.04 10.44
N ASP A 135 10.42 8.88 10.35
CA ASP A 135 9.97 8.09 11.52
C ASP A 135 11.01 7.07 11.97
N SER A 136 12.08 6.87 11.19
CA SER A 136 13.14 5.91 11.49
C SER A 136 14.51 6.56 11.42
N ALA A 137 15.40 6.14 12.31
CA ALA A 137 16.81 6.46 12.19
C ALA A 137 17.42 5.80 10.93
N GLY A 138 18.44 6.43 10.36
CA GLY A 138 19.14 5.89 9.20
C GLY A 138 18.53 6.25 7.84
N ILE A 139 17.44 7.01 7.80
CA ILE A 139 16.92 7.55 6.54
C ILE A 139 17.80 8.74 6.11
N PRO A 140 18.38 8.72 4.89
CA PRO A 140 19.21 9.81 4.40
C PRO A 140 18.42 11.13 4.22
N GLU A 141 19.05 12.26 4.50
CA GLU A 141 18.42 13.58 4.33
C GLU A 141 18.01 13.85 2.87
N SER A 142 18.73 13.25 1.89
CA SER A 142 18.38 13.33 0.48
C SER A 142 17.00 12.74 0.15
N VAL A 143 16.58 11.71 0.87
CA VAL A 143 15.23 11.12 0.67
C VAL A 143 14.14 12.05 1.20
N LYS A 144 14.40 12.75 2.31
CA LYS A 144 13.45 13.69 2.89
C LYS A 144 13.07 14.80 1.92
N SER A 145 14.02 15.32 1.13
CA SER A 145 13.76 16.37 0.14
C SER A 145 12.94 15.90 -1.07
N GLU A 146 12.83 14.59 -1.26
CA GLU A 146 12.09 13.98 -2.37
C GLU A 146 10.66 13.53 -1.98
N VAL A 147 10.27 13.71 -0.72
CA VAL A 147 8.93 13.36 -0.23
C VAL A 147 8.21 14.58 0.29
N LEU A 148 7.06 14.85 -0.27
CA LEU A 148 6.11 15.85 0.23
C LEU A 148 5.00 15.16 1.01
N VAL A 149 4.52 15.80 2.05
CA VAL A 149 3.46 15.27 2.91
C VAL A 149 2.32 16.26 3.01
N ALA A 150 1.10 15.77 2.87
CA ALA A 150 -0.13 16.54 3.02
C ALA A 150 -1.04 15.95 4.09
N PRO A 151 -1.90 16.74 4.73
CA PRO A 151 -2.98 16.21 5.55
C PRO A 151 -3.98 15.39 4.67
N PHE A 152 -4.40 14.23 5.18
CA PHE A 152 -5.43 13.45 4.51
C PHE A 152 -6.78 14.18 4.58
N ASN A 153 -7.56 14.15 3.51
CA ASN A 153 -8.86 14.86 3.38
C ASN A 153 -8.77 16.40 3.27
N ASP A 154 -7.61 16.98 3.06
CA ASP A 154 -7.44 18.43 2.87
C ASP A 154 -7.15 18.76 1.40
N ILE A 155 -8.21 19.00 0.62
CA ILE A 155 -8.12 19.31 -0.81
C ILE A 155 -7.46 20.67 -1.04
N GLU A 156 -7.80 21.67 -0.25
CA GLU A 156 -7.27 23.03 -0.41
C GLU A 156 -5.73 23.03 -0.25
N PHE A 157 -5.26 22.29 0.74
CA PHE A 157 -3.81 22.12 0.94
C PHE A 157 -3.12 21.45 -0.24
N ILE A 158 -3.76 20.41 -0.81
CA ILE A 158 -3.23 19.72 -2.00
C ILE A 158 -3.21 20.65 -3.21
N GLU A 159 -4.27 21.41 -3.45
CA GLU A 159 -4.33 22.38 -4.55
C GLU A 159 -3.19 23.40 -4.45
N ASN A 160 -2.92 23.92 -3.27
CA ASN A 160 -1.83 24.88 -3.02
C ASN A 160 -0.45 24.25 -3.32
N ILE A 161 -0.16 23.04 -2.80
CA ILE A 161 1.10 22.35 -3.11
C ILE A 161 1.23 22.10 -4.62
N LEU A 162 0.18 21.66 -5.29
CA LEU A 162 0.24 21.36 -6.70
C LEU A 162 0.42 22.62 -7.56
N ALA A 163 -0.10 23.75 -7.12
CA ALA A 163 0.13 25.02 -7.81
C ALA A 163 1.62 25.44 -7.76
N GLU A 164 2.32 25.12 -6.70
CA GLU A 164 3.72 25.50 -6.48
C GLU A 164 4.71 24.45 -6.98
N GLU A 165 4.46 23.16 -6.71
CA GLU A 165 5.45 22.09 -6.83
C GLU A 165 5.14 21.04 -7.91
N SER A 166 4.02 21.16 -8.63
CA SER A 166 3.55 20.11 -9.57
C SER A 166 4.57 19.71 -10.64
N SER A 167 5.47 20.62 -11.02
CA SER A 167 6.53 20.32 -11.99
C SER A 167 7.57 19.31 -11.51
N GLU A 168 7.69 19.12 -10.19
CA GLU A 168 8.65 18.20 -9.58
C GLU A 168 8.00 16.91 -9.06
N ILE A 169 6.66 16.88 -8.94
CA ILE A 169 5.91 15.74 -8.38
C ILE A 169 5.68 14.69 -9.47
N ALA A 170 6.25 13.51 -9.29
CA ALA A 170 6.05 12.34 -10.14
C ALA A 170 4.71 11.68 -9.92
N ALA A 171 4.35 11.51 -8.66
CA ALA A 171 3.11 10.83 -8.26
C ALA A 171 2.58 11.28 -6.91
N ILE A 172 1.28 11.07 -6.71
CA ILE A 172 0.62 11.09 -5.41
C ILE A 172 0.28 9.65 -5.05
N ILE A 173 0.66 9.20 -3.84
CA ILE A 173 0.30 7.89 -3.31
C ILE A 173 -0.71 8.05 -2.19
N VAL A 174 -1.80 7.27 -2.24
CA VAL A 174 -2.91 7.35 -1.29
C VAL A 174 -3.48 5.97 -0.95
N GLU A 175 -3.79 5.77 0.32
CA GLU A 175 -4.68 4.69 0.76
C GLU A 175 -6.13 5.18 0.64
N PRO A 176 -7.02 4.50 -0.12
CA PRO A 176 -8.43 4.93 -0.25
C PRO A 176 -9.18 4.94 1.08
N LEU A 177 -8.78 4.11 2.02
CA LEU A 177 -9.26 4.08 3.41
C LEU A 177 -8.03 4.15 4.32
N GLN A 178 -7.59 5.36 4.62
CA GLN A 178 -6.32 5.54 5.34
C GLN A 178 -6.50 5.22 6.83
N ARG A 179 -5.87 4.15 7.30
CA ARG A 179 -5.94 3.75 8.72
C ARG A 179 -7.37 3.72 9.27
N LEU A 180 -8.33 3.22 8.49
CA LEU A 180 -9.78 3.20 8.78
C LEU A 180 -10.43 4.60 8.82
N ILE A 181 -9.72 5.64 8.40
CA ILE A 181 -10.30 6.97 8.19
C ILE A 181 -10.86 7.02 6.77
N PRO A 182 -12.18 7.16 6.59
CA PRO A 182 -12.77 7.25 5.25
C PRO A 182 -12.43 8.59 4.60
N PRO A 183 -12.32 8.61 3.26
CA PRO A 183 -12.22 9.86 2.54
C PRO A 183 -13.52 10.66 2.69
N ILE A 184 -13.41 11.98 2.84
CA ILE A 184 -14.59 12.86 2.74
C ILE A 184 -15.18 12.79 1.34
N LYS A 185 -16.44 13.21 1.22
CA LYS A 185 -17.15 13.23 -0.06
C LYS A 185 -16.32 14.00 -1.10
N ASN A 186 -16.14 13.40 -2.27
CA ASN A 186 -15.37 13.92 -3.42
C ASN A 186 -13.85 14.00 -3.27
N PHE A 187 -13.24 13.61 -2.14
CA PHE A 187 -11.78 13.67 -1.99
C PHE A 187 -11.03 12.91 -3.09
N LEU A 188 -11.32 11.63 -3.26
CA LEU A 188 -10.64 10.80 -4.27
C LEU A 188 -10.95 11.22 -5.73
N PRO A 189 -12.21 11.55 -6.10
CA PRO A 189 -12.49 12.11 -7.41
C PRO A 189 -11.72 13.40 -7.70
N THR A 190 -11.72 14.36 -6.77
CA THR A 190 -10.97 15.61 -6.93
C THR A 190 -9.47 15.36 -7.03
N LEU A 191 -8.93 14.44 -6.23
CA LEU A 191 -7.52 14.06 -6.32
C LEU A 191 -7.19 13.51 -7.72
N ARG A 192 -8.07 12.69 -8.30
CA ARG A 192 -7.91 12.20 -9.69
C ARG A 192 -7.93 13.35 -10.70
N GLU A 193 -8.84 14.30 -10.58
CA GLU A 193 -8.94 15.48 -11.44
C GLU A 193 -7.68 16.34 -11.37
N LEU A 194 -7.20 16.61 -10.16
CA LEU A 194 -5.95 17.36 -9.95
C LEU A 194 -4.74 16.65 -10.56
N CYS A 195 -4.60 15.35 -10.33
CA CYS A 195 -3.54 14.57 -10.94
C CYS A 195 -3.59 14.62 -12.48
N THR A 196 -4.78 14.59 -13.07
CA THR A 196 -4.96 14.72 -14.51
C THR A 196 -4.56 16.13 -14.99
N LYS A 197 -5.01 17.18 -14.31
CA LYS A 197 -4.72 18.58 -14.62
C LYS A 197 -3.22 18.87 -14.64
N TYR A 198 -2.48 18.34 -13.66
CA TYR A 198 -1.05 18.61 -13.53
C TYR A 198 -0.15 17.52 -14.14
N ASN A 199 -0.74 16.53 -14.83
CA ASN A 199 -0.02 15.39 -15.39
C ASN A 199 0.86 14.67 -14.37
N ILE A 200 0.27 14.33 -13.23
CA ILE A 200 0.86 13.60 -12.11
C ILE A 200 0.23 12.22 -12.06
N LEU A 201 1.01 11.19 -11.77
CA LEU A 201 0.47 9.84 -11.60
C LEU A 201 -0.24 9.71 -10.25
N LEU A 202 -1.36 8.99 -10.23
CA LEU A 202 -2.08 8.68 -9.01
C LEU A 202 -1.92 7.20 -8.69
N MET A 203 -1.32 6.89 -7.55
CA MET A 203 -1.12 5.55 -7.05
C MET A 203 -2.09 5.27 -5.91
N PHE A 204 -2.95 4.26 -6.08
CA PHE A 204 -3.79 3.73 -5.02
C PHE A 204 -3.11 2.53 -4.40
N GLN A 205 -2.75 2.64 -3.13
CA GLN A 205 -2.33 1.49 -2.36
C GLN A 205 -3.59 0.82 -1.77
N LEU A 206 -3.95 -0.31 -2.35
CA LEU A 206 -5.02 -1.14 -1.84
C LEU A 206 -4.42 -2.13 -0.85
N THR A 207 -4.59 -1.88 0.44
CA THR A 207 -4.40 -2.92 1.45
C THR A 207 -5.58 -3.87 1.41
N THR A 208 -5.43 -5.01 2.02
CA THR A 208 -6.51 -6.01 2.08
C THR A 208 -7.80 -5.47 2.70
N ASP A 209 -7.70 -4.39 3.48
CA ASP A 209 -8.82 -3.73 4.16
C ASP A 209 -9.58 -2.73 3.26
N SER A 210 -8.91 -2.22 2.23
CA SER A 210 -9.46 -1.20 1.32
C SER A 210 -10.02 -1.78 0.03
N ARG A 211 -10.22 -3.09 -0.03
CA ARG A 211 -10.85 -3.72 -1.19
C ARG A 211 -12.25 -3.22 -1.36
N GLY A 212 -12.29 -2.34 -2.30
CA GLY A 212 -13.34 -1.51 -2.71
C GLY A 212 -14.67 -2.20 -2.88
N ARG A 213 -15.59 -1.49 -2.46
CA ARG A 213 -16.90 -1.51 -3.09
C ARG A 213 -16.93 -0.37 -4.12
#